data_18a96207fe5d39f5be62419ac9a2c0fe
#
_entry.id   18a96207fe5d39f5be62419ac9a2c0fe
#
_cell.length_a   1.000
_cell.length_b   1.000
_cell.length_c   1.000
_cell.angle_alpha   90.00
_cell.angle_beta   90.00
_cell.angle_gamma   90.00
#
_symmetry.space_group_name_H-M   'P 1'
#
loop_
_entity.id
_entity.type
_entity.pdbx_description
1 polymer ?
#
loop_
_entity_poly.entity_id
_entity_poly.type
_entity_poly.pdbx_seq_one_letter_code
_entity_poly.pdbx_strand_id
1 'polypeptide(L)'
;MKLRSSKAACCLGATLVVMMMPVLPKVTDAKPTYEQHESTITDTEIRVASYAANVEETVLTVQEETKGQMHDKALAITDPYLDVYQGMDSDSEVVGRLYKNTEVDVLQISEGWTKISSGNCEGYTKTAALPFGQEAEAITASISEEDILTGYTLEEAEAMEAEAEAARIAEEERIAAEAEAARKAEEARVQSIISNTISGSDITYNPTMSVSDEELYLLACIIDWEANGESYEGKLAVANVVLNRVRSSAYPNSISGVIYQRSQFSGVSDGAGSPSAKFQSRINSGLRSQQCMDAAVEALSGHNNIGGYTSFRMISVANISSMSSYVIIGNHVFH
;
A
#
# COMPACT_ATOMS: atom_id res chain seq x y z
N MET A 1 -17.33 57.02 5.27
CA MET A 1 -16.24 56.74 6.19
C MET A 1 -16.18 55.21 6.36
N LYS A 2 -15.27 54.54 5.65
CA LYS A 2 -15.18 53.07 5.56
C LYS A 2 -14.04 52.60 6.47
N LEU A 3 -14.34 51.85 7.53
CA LEU A 3 -13.37 51.14 8.33
C LEU A 3 -13.13 49.75 7.68
N ARG A 4 -11.93 49.53 7.22
CA ARG A 4 -11.42 48.20 6.83
C ARG A 4 -10.91 47.50 8.10
N SER A 5 -11.54 46.41 8.46
CA SER A 5 -11.01 45.44 9.43
C SER A 5 -10.10 44.43 8.71
N SER A 6 -8.80 44.50 8.99
CA SER A 6 -7.79 43.55 8.58
C SER A 6 -7.81 42.40 9.57
N LYS A 7 -8.23 41.19 9.14
CA LYS A 7 -8.01 39.94 9.88
C LYS A 7 -6.69 39.35 9.39
N ALA A 8 -5.65 39.47 10.20
CA ALA A 8 -4.44 38.69 10.05
C ALA A 8 -4.74 37.23 10.40
N ALA A 9 -4.70 36.35 9.40
CA ALA A 9 -4.70 34.93 9.61
C ALA A 9 -3.27 34.50 9.97
N CYS A 10 -3.09 34.06 11.20
CA CYS A 10 -1.87 33.41 11.67
C CYS A 10 -1.90 31.97 11.15
N CYS A 11 -1.17 31.70 10.05
CA CYS A 11 -0.89 30.33 9.61
C CYS A 11 0.25 29.78 10.47
N LEU A 12 -0.10 29.00 11.47
CA LEU A 12 0.82 28.03 12.08
C LEU A 12 0.99 26.87 11.10
N GLY A 13 2.07 26.90 10.36
CA GLY A 13 2.52 25.79 9.54
C GLY A 13 3.19 24.75 10.45
N ALA A 14 2.46 23.74 10.85
CA ALA A 14 3.06 22.51 11.39
C ALA A 14 3.65 21.73 10.21
N THR A 15 4.95 21.78 10.07
CA THR A 15 5.67 20.94 9.10
C THR A 15 5.76 19.54 9.69
N LEU A 16 4.86 18.66 9.28
CA LEU A 16 4.85 17.25 9.64
C LEU A 16 6.03 16.57 8.88
N VAL A 17 7.09 16.23 9.57
CA VAL A 17 8.14 15.35 9.04
C VAL A 17 7.60 13.92 9.06
N VAL A 18 7.08 13.47 7.92
CA VAL A 18 6.69 12.07 7.73
C VAL A 18 7.97 11.26 7.53
N MET A 19 8.43 10.55 8.57
CA MET A 19 9.43 9.50 8.42
C MET A 19 8.83 8.34 7.63
N MET A 20 9.25 8.19 6.36
CA MET A 20 9.00 6.97 5.58
C MET A 20 9.83 5.83 6.17
N MET A 21 9.19 4.92 6.88
CA MET A 21 9.78 3.61 7.15
C MET A 21 9.71 2.73 5.89
N PRO A 22 10.78 2.01 5.54
CA PRO A 22 10.75 1.08 4.43
C PRO A 22 9.87 -0.13 4.76
N VAL A 23 8.91 -0.41 3.88
CA VAL A 23 8.09 -1.63 3.92
C VAL A 23 8.98 -2.83 3.66
N LEU A 24 9.15 -3.70 4.66
CA LEU A 24 9.81 -4.99 4.51
C LEU A 24 8.97 -5.92 3.62
N PRO A 25 9.55 -6.58 2.62
CA PRO A 25 8.84 -7.58 1.83
C PRO A 25 8.55 -8.83 2.67
N LYS A 26 7.34 -9.37 2.52
CA LYS A 26 6.93 -10.66 3.11
C LYS A 26 7.86 -11.76 2.61
N VAL A 27 8.51 -12.44 3.54
CA VAL A 27 9.27 -13.67 3.28
C VAL A 27 8.27 -14.79 3.00
N THR A 28 8.30 -15.33 1.80
CA THR A 28 7.62 -16.57 1.45
C THR A 28 8.51 -17.75 1.83
N ASP A 29 7.96 -18.70 2.59
CA ASP A 29 8.62 -19.96 2.98
C ASP A 29 9.00 -20.78 1.72
N ALA A 30 10.30 -20.82 1.42
CA ALA A 30 10.89 -21.84 0.57
C ALA A 30 11.90 -22.63 1.39
N LYS A 31 11.67 -23.94 1.52
CA LYS A 31 12.59 -24.85 2.18
C LYS A 31 13.93 -24.89 1.44
N PRO A 32 15.06 -24.79 2.13
CA PRO A 32 16.37 -24.98 1.48
C PRO A 32 16.70 -26.47 1.38
N THR A 33 17.01 -26.90 0.18
CA THR A 33 17.76 -28.12 -0.09
C THR A 33 19.22 -27.86 0.22
N TYR A 34 19.81 -28.74 1.05
CA TYR A 34 21.19 -28.67 1.52
C TYR A 34 22.11 -29.25 0.44
N GLU A 35 22.93 -28.44 -0.20
CA GLU A 35 24.15 -28.88 -0.89
C GLU A 35 25.36 -28.27 -0.16
N GLN A 36 26.28 -29.13 0.24
CA GLN A 36 27.54 -28.76 0.85
C GLN A 36 28.45 -28.15 -0.24
N HIS A 37 28.82 -26.89 -0.06
CA HIS A 37 30.00 -26.34 -0.74
C HIS A 37 30.96 -25.77 0.31
N GLU A 38 32.23 -26.14 0.14
CA GLU A 38 33.39 -25.71 0.91
C GLU A 38 33.47 -24.19 0.98
N SER A 39 33.75 -23.68 2.20
CA SER A 39 33.86 -22.27 2.54
C SER A 39 35.08 -21.61 1.90
N THR A 40 34.83 -20.78 0.91
CA THR A 40 35.74 -19.69 0.58
C THR A 40 35.29 -18.46 1.35
N ILE A 41 36.11 -18.02 2.30
CA ILE A 41 35.91 -16.75 3.03
C ILE A 41 35.85 -15.64 1.98
N THR A 42 34.71 -14.98 1.85
CA THR A 42 34.50 -13.94 0.84
C THR A 42 35.11 -12.62 1.29
N ASP A 43 35.57 -11.81 0.33
CA ASP A 43 36.11 -10.45 0.55
C ASP A 43 35.23 -9.56 1.45
N THR A 44 33.94 -9.90 1.57
CA THR A 44 32.98 -9.17 2.42
C THR A 44 33.20 -9.45 3.91
N GLU A 45 33.52 -10.69 4.31
CA GLU A 45 33.79 -11.04 5.72
C GLU A 45 35.13 -10.41 6.19
N ILE A 46 36.12 -10.34 5.31
CA ILE A 46 37.39 -9.67 5.60
C ILE A 46 37.19 -8.15 5.77
N ARG A 47 36.29 -7.54 4.99
CA ARG A 47 35.95 -6.11 5.12
C ARG A 47 35.20 -5.80 6.41
N VAL A 48 34.26 -6.67 6.83
CA VAL A 48 33.55 -6.49 8.11
C VAL A 48 34.48 -6.69 9.31
N ALA A 49 35.35 -7.70 9.26
CA ALA A 49 36.36 -7.91 10.32
C ALA A 49 37.38 -6.76 10.41
N SER A 50 37.82 -6.21 9.27
CA SER A 50 38.73 -5.05 9.26
C SER A 50 38.05 -3.76 9.69
N TYR A 51 36.75 -3.60 9.43
CA TYR A 51 35.99 -2.45 9.92
C TYR A 51 35.76 -2.52 11.44
N ALA A 52 35.42 -3.70 11.98
CA ALA A 52 35.30 -3.91 13.42
C ALA A 52 36.62 -3.68 14.16
N ALA A 53 37.76 -4.16 13.62
CA ALA A 53 39.09 -3.93 14.20
C ALA A 53 39.49 -2.42 14.19
N ASN A 54 39.17 -1.70 13.12
CA ASN A 54 39.40 -0.27 13.04
C ASN A 54 38.52 0.52 14.01
N VAL A 55 37.29 0.08 14.27
CA VAL A 55 36.39 0.70 15.26
C VAL A 55 36.95 0.53 16.68
N GLU A 56 37.45 -0.67 17.02
CA GLU A 56 38.09 -0.90 18.34
C GLU A 56 39.37 -0.09 18.52
N GLU A 57 40.22 0.03 17.48
CA GLU A 57 41.43 0.82 17.53
C GLU A 57 41.14 2.32 17.59
N THR A 58 40.07 2.79 16.89
CA THR A 58 39.60 4.18 16.95
C THR A 58 39.03 4.53 18.33
N VAL A 59 38.26 3.60 18.93
CA VAL A 59 37.70 3.76 20.29
C VAL A 59 38.82 3.83 21.34
N LEU A 60 39.88 3.01 21.20
CA LEU A 60 41.02 3.04 22.10
C LEU A 60 41.85 4.32 21.98
N THR A 61 42.05 4.85 20.76
CA THR A 61 42.72 6.12 20.52
C THR A 61 41.92 7.32 21.04
N VAL A 62 40.62 7.32 20.85
CA VAL A 62 39.73 8.35 21.41
C VAL A 62 39.74 8.32 22.95
N GLN A 63 39.83 7.15 23.57
CA GLN A 63 39.91 7.03 25.04
C GLN A 63 41.23 7.56 25.62
N GLU A 64 42.34 7.52 24.87
CA GLU A 64 43.60 8.08 25.30
C GLU A 64 43.73 9.60 25.08
N GLU A 65 43.12 10.12 24.00
CA GLU A 65 43.09 11.56 23.71
C GLU A 65 42.16 12.36 24.63
N THR A 66 41.07 11.74 25.11
CA THR A 66 40.08 12.41 26.00
C THR A 66 40.60 12.62 27.44
N LYS A 67 41.72 12.01 27.84
CA LYS A 67 42.29 12.21 29.18
C LYS A 67 42.91 13.59 29.43
N GLY A 68 42.97 14.45 28.43
CA GLY A 68 43.66 15.76 28.53
C GLY A 68 42.91 16.98 28.01
N GLN A 69 41.77 16.82 27.27
CA GLN A 69 40.97 17.95 26.78
C GLN A 69 39.61 17.98 27.45
N MET A 70 39.35 19.03 28.21
CA MET A 70 38.00 19.34 28.69
C MET A 70 37.25 19.89 27.52
N HIS A 71 36.31 19.09 26.96
CA HIS A 71 35.36 19.55 25.96
C HIS A 71 34.16 20.11 26.71
N ASP A 72 33.83 21.37 26.44
CA ASP A 72 32.69 22.02 27.13
C ASP A 72 31.34 21.54 26.57
N LYS A 73 31.28 21.06 25.31
CA LYS A 73 30.06 20.65 24.62
C LYS A 73 30.23 19.37 23.84
N ALA A 74 29.14 18.62 23.74
CA ALA A 74 29.02 17.43 22.90
C ALA A 74 27.63 17.41 22.22
N LEU A 75 27.45 16.50 21.27
CA LEU A 75 26.18 16.34 20.51
C LEU A 75 25.74 14.88 20.57
N ALA A 76 24.45 14.61 20.87
CA ALA A 76 23.88 13.29 20.75
C ALA A 76 23.52 13.01 19.27
N ILE A 77 24.02 11.89 18.73
CA ILE A 77 23.76 11.47 17.33
C ILE A 77 22.97 10.16 17.22
N THR A 78 22.65 9.55 18.36
CA THR A 78 21.96 8.26 18.45
C THR A 78 20.50 8.39 18.04
N ASP A 79 20.02 7.45 17.25
CA ASP A 79 18.64 7.37 16.78
C ASP A 79 18.01 6.06 17.34
N PRO A 80 16.84 6.08 18.01
CA PRO A 80 15.98 7.26 18.20
C PRO A 80 16.44 8.19 19.33
N TYR A 81 17.11 7.71 20.38
CA TYR A 81 17.60 8.50 21.51
C TYR A 81 18.73 7.80 22.26
N LEU A 82 19.36 8.54 23.14
CA LEU A 82 20.35 8.08 24.10
C LEU A 82 19.83 8.29 25.51
N ASP A 83 19.77 7.23 26.32
CA ASP A 83 19.32 7.33 27.71
C ASP A 83 20.37 8.07 28.58
N VAL A 84 19.87 8.86 29.50
CA VAL A 84 20.63 9.53 30.55
C VAL A 84 20.29 8.86 31.88
N TYR A 85 21.32 8.40 32.58
CA TYR A 85 21.24 7.62 33.80
C TYR A 85 21.56 8.46 35.04
N GLN A 86 20.99 8.08 36.15
CA GLN A 86 21.29 8.74 37.44
C GLN A 86 22.75 8.51 37.92
N GLY A 87 23.34 7.36 37.55
CA GLY A 87 24.68 6.95 37.91
C GLY A 87 25.47 6.39 36.72
N MET A 88 26.79 6.15 36.95
CA MET A 88 27.69 5.56 35.94
C MET A 88 27.47 4.04 35.79
N ASP A 89 26.20 3.60 35.66
CA ASP A 89 25.80 2.21 35.51
C ASP A 89 24.55 2.14 34.63
N SER A 90 24.53 1.21 33.67
CA SER A 90 23.39 0.99 32.79
C SER A 90 22.18 0.38 33.51
N ASP A 91 22.36 -0.17 34.70
CA ASP A 91 21.31 -0.69 35.55
C ASP A 91 20.74 0.37 36.50
N SER A 92 21.34 1.59 36.52
CA SER A 92 20.81 2.69 37.31
C SER A 92 19.55 3.30 36.63
N GLU A 93 18.79 4.07 37.43
CA GLU A 93 17.58 4.71 36.96
C GLU A 93 17.84 5.64 35.77
N VAL A 94 17.01 5.54 34.73
CA VAL A 94 17.00 6.49 33.61
C VAL A 94 16.29 7.76 34.05
N VAL A 95 16.96 8.89 33.97
CA VAL A 95 16.46 10.20 34.40
C VAL A 95 16.10 11.12 33.24
N GLY A 96 16.50 10.77 32.01
CA GLY A 96 16.19 11.56 30.83
C GLY A 96 16.59 10.89 29.54
N ARG A 97 16.30 11.57 28.41
CA ARG A 97 16.64 11.15 27.06
C ARG A 97 17.22 12.29 26.24
N LEU A 98 18.22 11.96 25.44
CA LEU A 98 18.81 12.83 24.43
C LEU A 98 18.43 12.31 23.06
N TYR A 99 17.58 13.00 22.36
CA TYR A 99 17.25 12.68 20.97
C TYR A 99 18.38 13.11 20.05
N LYS A 100 18.37 12.59 18.84
CA LYS A 100 19.34 12.99 17.83
C LYS A 100 19.39 14.52 17.68
N ASN A 101 20.58 15.08 17.56
CA ASN A 101 20.88 16.52 17.51
C ASN A 101 20.70 17.27 18.84
N THR A 102 20.65 16.57 19.97
CA THR A 102 20.66 17.24 21.28
C THR A 102 22.07 17.71 21.62
N GLU A 103 22.25 19.02 21.83
CA GLU A 103 23.46 19.61 22.36
C GLU A 103 23.48 19.45 23.89
N VAL A 104 24.64 19.05 24.43
CA VAL A 104 24.83 18.86 25.88
C VAL A 104 26.08 19.58 26.35
N ASP A 105 26.03 20.13 27.55
CA ASP A 105 27.20 20.58 28.28
C ASP A 105 27.85 19.39 28.97
N VAL A 106 29.16 19.24 28.81
CA VAL A 106 29.97 18.16 29.42
C VAL A 106 30.46 18.61 30.77
N LEU A 107 29.98 17.99 31.82
CA LEU A 107 30.37 18.32 33.20
C LEU A 107 31.57 17.50 33.69
N GLN A 108 31.66 16.23 33.32
CA GLN A 108 32.72 15.31 33.72
C GLN A 108 32.80 14.10 32.77
N ILE A 109 34.00 13.63 32.48
CA ILE A 109 34.25 12.38 31.77
C ILE A 109 35.02 11.43 32.71
N SER A 110 34.50 10.20 32.91
CA SER A 110 35.14 9.21 33.78
C SER A 110 34.71 7.79 33.38
N GLU A 111 35.70 6.89 33.22
CA GLU A 111 35.47 5.43 33.06
C GLU A 111 34.47 5.04 31.94
N GLY A 112 34.51 5.75 30.80
CA GLY A 112 33.58 5.49 29.65
C GLY A 112 32.19 6.08 29.84
N TRP A 113 31.97 6.89 30.87
CA TRP A 113 30.77 7.66 31.12
C TRP A 113 31.04 9.16 31.08
N THR A 114 30.07 9.89 30.60
CA THR A 114 30.11 11.36 30.60
C THR A 114 28.95 11.89 31.43
N LYS A 115 29.22 12.72 32.41
CA LYS A 115 28.21 13.49 33.10
C LYS A 115 27.85 14.69 32.24
N ILE A 116 26.60 14.86 31.95
CA ILE A 116 26.06 15.91 31.06
C ILE A 116 24.97 16.72 31.74
N SER A 117 24.79 17.93 31.22
CA SER A 117 23.60 18.75 31.47
C SER A 117 23.05 19.28 30.12
N SER A 118 21.76 19.21 29.95
CA SER A 118 21.08 19.76 28.75
C SER A 118 19.62 20.03 29.04
N GLY A 119 19.18 21.28 28.92
CA GLY A 119 17.84 21.68 29.33
C GLY A 119 17.55 21.33 30.78
N ASN A 120 16.49 20.56 31.04
CA ASN A 120 16.11 20.09 32.39
C ASN A 120 16.75 18.74 32.75
N CYS A 121 17.55 18.14 31.86
CA CYS A 121 18.14 16.82 32.05
C CYS A 121 19.60 16.92 32.51
N GLU A 122 19.93 16.29 33.66
CA GLU A 122 21.27 16.12 34.15
C GLU A 122 21.48 14.67 34.59
N GLY A 123 22.61 14.08 34.19
CA GLY A 123 22.96 12.69 34.53
C GLY A 123 24.16 12.18 33.76
N TYR A 124 24.23 10.87 33.62
CA TYR A 124 25.35 10.17 33.00
C TYR A 124 24.92 9.45 31.72
N THR A 125 25.75 9.52 30.70
CA THR A 125 25.54 8.74 29.47
C THR A 125 26.85 8.13 29.01
N LYS A 126 26.79 7.18 28.06
CA LYS A 126 27.98 6.52 27.51
C LYS A 126 28.81 7.52 26.70
N THR A 127 30.07 7.67 27.03
CA THR A 127 31.01 8.56 26.33
C THR A 127 31.09 8.24 24.82
N ALA A 128 31.09 6.95 24.47
CA ALA A 128 31.20 6.50 23.08
C ALA A 128 30.00 6.90 22.18
N ALA A 129 28.89 7.35 22.77
CA ALA A 129 27.70 7.78 22.04
C ALA A 129 27.62 9.30 21.79
N LEU A 130 28.63 10.04 22.30
CA LEU A 130 28.73 11.50 22.19
C LEU A 130 29.97 11.89 21.41
N PRO A 131 29.88 12.43 20.18
CA PRO A 131 30.97 13.20 19.55
C PRO A 131 31.30 14.45 20.36
N PHE A 132 32.61 14.79 20.43
CA PHE A 132 33.13 15.92 21.17
C PHE A 132 33.97 16.84 20.27
N GLY A 133 34.22 18.08 20.72
CA GLY A 133 35.16 19.01 20.12
C GLY A 133 34.87 19.23 18.62
N GLN A 134 35.93 19.14 17.79
CA GLN A 134 35.84 19.41 16.37
C GLN A 134 34.82 18.52 15.62
N GLU A 135 34.63 17.29 16.06
CA GLU A 135 33.64 16.39 15.47
C GLU A 135 32.20 16.87 15.77
N ALA A 136 31.92 17.20 17.02
CA ALA A 136 30.63 17.77 17.40
C ALA A 136 30.38 19.11 16.68
N GLU A 137 31.36 19.99 16.64
CA GLU A 137 31.26 21.28 15.93
C GLU A 137 31.01 21.12 14.44
N ALA A 138 31.67 20.16 13.78
CA ALA A 138 31.46 19.89 12.35
C ALA A 138 30.04 19.36 12.06
N ILE A 139 29.51 18.49 12.92
CA ILE A 139 28.15 17.97 12.80
C ILE A 139 27.13 19.09 13.08
N THR A 140 27.30 19.85 14.16
CA THR A 140 26.43 20.98 14.52
C THR A 140 26.39 22.04 13.42
N ALA A 141 27.52 22.35 12.79
CA ALA A 141 27.58 23.29 11.67
C ALA A 141 26.81 22.83 10.42
N SER A 142 26.52 21.55 10.32
CA SER A 142 25.72 20.96 9.22
C SER A 142 24.21 20.89 9.51
N ILE A 143 23.79 21.21 10.73
CA ILE A 143 22.40 21.15 11.22
C ILE A 143 21.85 22.58 11.26
N SER A 144 20.58 22.77 10.92
CA SER A 144 19.91 24.06 11.11
C SER A 144 19.79 24.37 12.60
N GLU A 145 19.95 25.64 12.99
CA GLU A 145 19.89 26.06 14.39
C GLU A 145 18.55 25.67 15.06
N GLU A 146 17.47 25.65 14.29
CA GLU A 146 16.12 25.22 14.72
C GLU A 146 15.99 23.72 14.95
N ASP A 147 16.92 22.89 14.42
CA ASP A 147 16.94 21.42 14.57
C ASP A 147 17.86 20.96 15.70
N ILE A 148 18.55 21.88 16.39
CA ILE A 148 19.35 21.58 17.57
C ILE A 148 18.40 21.50 18.78
N LEU A 149 18.44 20.35 19.46
CA LEU A 149 17.56 20.05 20.58
C LEU A 149 18.26 20.24 21.92
N THR A 150 17.46 20.31 22.98
CA THR A 150 17.89 20.18 24.38
C THR A 150 17.46 18.84 24.93
N GLY A 151 18.13 18.35 25.99
CA GLY A 151 17.76 17.11 26.67
C GLY A 151 16.42 17.24 27.41
N TYR A 152 15.71 16.12 27.46
CA TYR A 152 14.44 16.01 28.15
C TYR A 152 14.58 15.13 29.39
N THR A 153 13.89 15.48 30.47
CA THR A 153 13.67 14.54 31.58
C THR A 153 12.89 13.32 31.09
N LEU A 154 12.94 12.21 31.83
CA LEU A 154 12.21 10.99 31.42
C LEU A 154 10.71 11.25 31.28
N GLU A 155 10.12 12.02 32.22
CA GLU A 155 8.68 12.38 32.19
C GLU A 155 8.33 13.20 30.94
N GLU A 156 9.16 14.20 30.58
CA GLU A 156 8.96 15.01 29.38
C GLU A 156 9.08 14.17 28.10
N ALA A 157 10.07 13.26 28.05
CA ALA A 157 10.30 12.37 26.91
C ALA A 157 9.15 11.39 26.71
N GLU A 158 8.69 10.75 27.78
CA GLU A 158 7.55 9.83 27.75
C GLU A 158 6.25 10.52 27.35
N ALA A 159 6.02 11.74 27.87
CA ALA A 159 4.84 12.54 27.49
C ALA A 159 4.85 12.91 26.00
N MET A 160 6.01 13.31 25.46
CA MET A 160 6.18 13.65 24.05
C MET A 160 6.00 12.41 23.14
N GLU A 161 6.56 11.27 23.53
CA GLU A 161 6.40 10.01 22.79
C GLU A 161 4.94 9.53 22.80
N ALA A 162 4.25 9.66 23.95
CA ALA A 162 2.83 9.32 24.04
C ALA A 162 1.94 10.23 23.18
N GLU A 163 2.23 11.53 23.12
CA GLU A 163 1.52 12.47 22.25
C GLU A 163 1.77 12.16 20.76
N ALA A 164 3.02 11.87 20.39
CA ALA A 164 3.39 11.49 19.03
C ALA A 164 2.69 10.19 18.60
N GLU A 165 2.65 9.19 19.48
CA GLU A 165 1.96 7.92 19.21
C GLU A 165 0.44 8.13 19.08
N ALA A 166 -0.16 8.93 19.95
CA ALA A 166 -1.57 9.25 19.86
C ALA A 166 -1.92 10.00 18.56
N ALA A 167 -1.07 10.93 18.15
CA ALA A 167 -1.21 11.63 16.86
C ALA A 167 -1.10 10.68 15.66
N ARG A 168 -0.17 9.71 15.71
CA ARG A 168 -0.01 8.69 14.67
C ARG A 168 -1.25 7.80 14.56
N ILE A 169 -1.78 7.33 15.70
CA ILE A 169 -2.99 6.51 15.74
C ILE A 169 -4.19 7.30 15.18
N ALA A 170 -4.36 8.55 15.58
CA ALA A 170 -5.45 9.39 15.09
C ALA A 170 -5.38 9.63 13.58
N GLU A 171 -4.18 9.79 13.04
CA GLU A 171 -3.97 9.96 11.60
C GLU A 171 -4.26 8.66 10.83
N GLU A 172 -3.85 7.50 11.34
CA GLU A 172 -4.17 6.19 10.76
C GLU A 172 -5.70 5.96 10.74
N GLU A 173 -6.40 6.27 11.83
CA GLU A 173 -7.86 6.18 11.90
C GLU A 173 -8.54 7.14 10.91
N ARG A 174 -8.03 8.36 10.75
CA ARG A 174 -8.54 9.33 9.79
C ARG A 174 -8.41 8.82 8.35
N ILE A 175 -7.23 8.29 7.99
CA ILE A 175 -6.97 7.71 6.67
C ILE A 175 -7.89 6.51 6.42
N ALA A 176 -8.05 5.63 7.41
CA ALA A 176 -8.92 4.47 7.29
C ALA A 176 -10.40 4.89 7.11
N ALA A 177 -10.87 5.89 7.85
CA ALA A 177 -12.22 6.41 7.72
C ALA A 177 -12.46 7.08 6.36
N GLU A 178 -11.49 7.82 5.84
CA GLU A 178 -11.58 8.44 4.51
C GLU A 178 -11.62 7.38 3.39
N ALA A 179 -10.78 6.34 3.48
CA ALA A 179 -10.79 5.23 2.54
C ALA A 179 -12.13 4.47 2.55
N GLU A 180 -12.69 4.22 3.74
CA GLU A 180 -14.01 3.57 3.87
C GLU A 180 -15.14 4.44 3.31
N ALA A 181 -15.10 5.76 3.52
CA ALA A 181 -16.06 6.69 2.95
C ALA A 181 -15.98 6.73 1.42
N ALA A 182 -14.76 6.75 0.87
CA ALA A 182 -14.54 6.71 -0.57
C ALA A 182 -15.05 5.40 -1.18
N ARG A 183 -14.82 4.25 -0.53
CA ARG A 183 -15.34 2.95 -0.97
C ARG A 183 -16.87 2.94 -1.01
N LYS A 184 -17.54 3.42 0.04
CA LYS A 184 -19.01 3.51 0.10
C LYS A 184 -19.57 4.45 -0.96
N ALA A 185 -18.92 5.56 -1.22
CA ALA A 185 -19.32 6.50 -2.26
C ALA A 185 -19.22 5.88 -3.66
N GLU A 186 -18.15 5.12 -3.93
CA GLU A 186 -17.98 4.41 -5.20
C GLU A 186 -19.02 3.29 -5.37
N GLU A 187 -19.28 2.51 -4.30
CA GLU A 187 -20.35 1.49 -4.31
C GLU A 187 -21.71 2.10 -4.62
N ALA A 188 -22.07 3.22 -3.98
CA ALA A 188 -23.31 3.93 -4.23
C ALA A 188 -23.40 4.48 -5.67
N ARG A 189 -22.28 4.97 -6.21
CA ARG A 189 -22.17 5.44 -7.59
C ARG A 189 -22.42 4.30 -8.58
N VAL A 190 -21.77 3.15 -8.38
CA VAL A 190 -21.94 1.97 -9.24
C VAL A 190 -23.38 1.47 -9.16
N GLN A 191 -23.97 1.41 -7.98
CA GLN A 191 -25.36 0.98 -7.79
C GLN A 191 -26.35 1.92 -8.52
N SER A 192 -26.08 3.22 -8.53
CA SER A 192 -26.87 4.18 -9.30
C SER A 192 -26.75 3.95 -10.82
N ILE A 193 -25.55 3.60 -11.32
CA ILE A 193 -25.33 3.24 -12.73
C ILE A 193 -26.14 1.99 -13.08
N ILE A 194 -26.08 0.94 -12.26
CA ILE A 194 -26.83 -0.31 -12.45
C ILE A 194 -28.32 -0.02 -12.56
N SER A 195 -28.89 0.66 -11.57
CA SER A 195 -30.33 0.96 -11.51
C SER A 195 -30.78 1.80 -12.71
N ASN A 196 -30.03 2.83 -13.08
CA ASN A 196 -30.37 3.68 -14.23
C ASN A 196 -30.27 2.90 -15.56
N THR A 197 -29.30 2.00 -15.70
CA THR A 197 -29.10 1.21 -16.92
C THR A 197 -30.22 0.17 -17.10
N ILE A 198 -30.62 -0.49 -16.02
CA ILE A 198 -31.73 -1.45 -16.04
C ILE A 198 -33.04 -0.73 -16.37
N SER A 199 -33.32 0.41 -15.74
CA SER A 199 -34.51 1.22 -15.98
C SER A 199 -34.58 1.79 -17.39
N GLY A 200 -33.45 1.91 -18.08
CA GLY A 200 -33.35 2.39 -19.46
C GLY A 200 -33.61 1.34 -20.51
N SER A 201 -33.84 0.07 -20.14
CA SER A 201 -34.20 -0.99 -21.12
C SER A 201 -35.67 -0.89 -21.52
N ASP A 202 -35.93 -0.89 -22.83
CA ASP A 202 -37.26 -0.90 -23.41
C ASP A 202 -37.89 -2.31 -23.46
N ILE A 203 -37.10 -3.36 -23.09
CA ILE A 203 -37.55 -4.76 -23.15
C ILE A 203 -38.18 -5.15 -21.81
N THR A 204 -39.34 -5.76 -21.86
CA THR A 204 -40.00 -6.29 -20.67
C THR A 204 -39.17 -7.39 -20.04
N TYR A 205 -38.70 -7.15 -18.82
CA TYR A 205 -37.93 -8.11 -18.04
C TYR A 205 -38.83 -9.21 -17.46
N ASN A 206 -38.71 -10.42 -18.02
CA ASN A 206 -39.41 -11.61 -17.56
C ASN A 206 -38.44 -12.79 -17.49
N PRO A 207 -37.54 -12.80 -16.48
CA PRO A 207 -36.42 -13.73 -16.45
C PRO A 207 -36.88 -15.20 -16.28
N THR A 208 -36.24 -16.10 -17.02
CA THR A 208 -36.39 -17.55 -16.88
C THR A 208 -35.55 -18.15 -15.77
N MET A 209 -34.69 -17.35 -15.14
CA MET A 209 -33.89 -17.71 -13.97
C MET A 209 -33.79 -16.51 -13.04
N SER A 210 -33.68 -16.76 -11.73
CA SER A 210 -33.48 -15.69 -10.75
C SER A 210 -32.05 -15.21 -10.82
N VAL A 211 -31.84 -13.90 -11.04
CA VAL A 211 -30.58 -13.21 -11.02
C VAL A 211 -30.73 -11.90 -10.25
N SER A 212 -29.67 -11.42 -9.63
CA SER A 212 -29.64 -10.07 -9.02
C SER A 212 -29.45 -9.00 -10.09
N ASP A 213 -29.72 -7.74 -9.74
CA ASP A 213 -29.47 -6.59 -10.60
C ASP A 213 -27.98 -6.47 -10.96
N GLU A 214 -27.08 -6.82 -10.04
CA GLU A 214 -25.64 -6.87 -10.26
C GLU A 214 -25.25 -7.95 -11.27
N GLU A 215 -25.85 -9.13 -11.21
CA GLU A 215 -25.61 -10.20 -12.18
C GLU A 215 -26.17 -9.87 -13.56
N LEU A 216 -27.33 -9.25 -13.63
CA LEU A 216 -27.90 -8.74 -14.88
C LEU A 216 -26.96 -7.68 -15.50
N TYR A 217 -26.55 -6.72 -14.70
CA TYR A 217 -25.61 -5.69 -15.15
C TYR A 217 -24.24 -6.27 -15.55
N LEU A 218 -23.73 -7.26 -14.82
CA LEU A 218 -22.50 -7.96 -15.16
C LEU A 218 -22.60 -8.69 -16.49
N LEU A 219 -23.76 -9.31 -16.79
CA LEU A 219 -24.06 -9.91 -18.10
C LEU A 219 -24.03 -8.85 -19.20
N ALA A 220 -24.62 -7.69 -18.98
CA ALA A 220 -24.54 -6.58 -19.93
C ALA A 220 -23.10 -6.06 -20.11
N CYS A 221 -22.30 -6.03 -19.05
CA CYS A 221 -20.89 -5.63 -19.12
C CYS A 221 -20.03 -6.59 -19.93
N ILE A 222 -20.23 -7.90 -19.85
CA ILE A 222 -19.48 -8.86 -20.68
C ILE A 222 -19.90 -8.76 -22.15
N ILE A 223 -21.18 -8.51 -22.45
CA ILE A 223 -21.64 -8.24 -23.80
C ILE A 223 -20.97 -6.97 -24.36
N ASP A 224 -20.91 -5.91 -23.56
CA ASP A 224 -20.23 -4.66 -23.93
C ASP A 224 -18.71 -4.86 -24.12
N TRP A 225 -18.09 -5.79 -23.40
CA TRP A 225 -16.67 -6.11 -23.52
C TRP A 225 -16.37 -6.88 -24.80
N GLU A 226 -17.11 -7.93 -25.08
CA GLU A 226 -16.86 -8.90 -26.16
C GLU A 226 -17.54 -8.50 -27.51
N ALA A 227 -18.68 -7.85 -27.46
CA ALA A 227 -19.54 -7.64 -28.61
C ALA A 227 -20.05 -6.20 -28.82
N ASN A 228 -19.38 -5.17 -28.23
CA ASN A 228 -19.84 -3.79 -28.35
C ASN A 228 -19.97 -3.33 -29.82
N GLY A 229 -19.06 -3.76 -30.68
CA GLY A 229 -19.05 -3.46 -32.12
C GLY A 229 -19.94 -4.35 -32.98
N GLU A 230 -20.57 -5.38 -32.41
CA GLU A 230 -21.44 -6.30 -33.15
C GLU A 230 -22.86 -5.78 -33.29
N SER A 231 -23.62 -6.40 -34.20
CA SER A 231 -25.05 -6.20 -34.30
C SER A 231 -25.76 -6.59 -33.01
N TYR A 232 -27.02 -6.18 -32.86
CA TYR A 232 -27.87 -6.62 -31.74
C TYR A 232 -27.92 -8.14 -31.60
N GLU A 233 -28.10 -8.86 -32.71
CA GLU A 233 -28.09 -10.31 -32.76
C GLU A 233 -26.76 -10.92 -32.25
N GLY A 234 -25.63 -10.28 -32.54
CA GLY A 234 -24.32 -10.67 -32.03
C GLY A 234 -24.17 -10.44 -30.52
N LYS A 235 -24.71 -9.35 -30.01
CA LYS A 235 -24.79 -9.07 -28.58
C LYS A 235 -25.65 -10.11 -27.84
N LEU A 236 -26.83 -10.41 -28.38
CA LEU A 236 -27.73 -11.43 -27.86
C LEU A 236 -27.07 -12.83 -27.86
N ALA A 237 -26.33 -13.15 -28.91
CA ALA A 237 -25.60 -14.40 -29.02
C ALA A 237 -24.53 -14.59 -27.95
N VAL A 238 -23.74 -13.53 -27.64
CA VAL A 238 -22.75 -13.54 -26.54
C VAL A 238 -23.43 -13.72 -25.19
N ALA A 239 -24.56 -13.06 -24.93
CA ALA A 239 -25.37 -13.27 -23.74
C ALA A 239 -25.77 -14.75 -23.59
N ASN A 240 -26.27 -15.35 -24.68
CA ASN A 240 -26.70 -16.74 -24.70
C ASN A 240 -25.56 -17.74 -24.49
N VAL A 241 -24.32 -17.45 -24.94
CA VAL A 241 -23.18 -18.28 -24.57
C VAL A 241 -22.96 -18.33 -23.05
N VAL A 242 -23.03 -17.18 -22.38
CA VAL A 242 -22.91 -17.14 -20.91
C VAL A 242 -24.01 -17.93 -20.25
N LEU A 243 -25.27 -17.73 -20.64
CA LEU A 243 -26.43 -18.40 -20.05
C LEU A 243 -26.45 -19.90 -20.36
N ASN A 244 -26.01 -20.33 -21.54
CA ASN A 244 -25.87 -21.75 -21.88
C ASN A 244 -24.81 -22.43 -21.00
N ARG A 245 -23.69 -21.73 -20.71
CA ARG A 245 -22.69 -22.22 -19.78
C ARG A 245 -23.26 -22.37 -18.36
N VAL A 246 -23.99 -21.35 -17.86
CA VAL A 246 -24.63 -21.41 -16.52
C VAL A 246 -25.57 -22.60 -16.41
N ARG A 247 -26.29 -22.94 -17.49
CA ARG A 247 -27.21 -24.10 -17.53
C ARG A 247 -26.52 -25.45 -17.72
N SER A 248 -25.26 -25.46 -18.11
CA SER A 248 -24.47 -26.67 -18.36
C SER A 248 -23.68 -27.10 -17.11
N SER A 249 -23.78 -28.39 -16.77
CA SER A 249 -22.98 -28.95 -15.66
C SER A 249 -21.48 -28.94 -15.87
N ALA A 250 -20.98 -28.59 -17.07
CA ALA A 250 -19.59 -28.48 -17.39
C ALA A 250 -18.97 -27.12 -16.97
N TYR A 251 -19.78 -26.16 -16.52
CA TYR A 251 -19.38 -24.81 -16.17
C TYR A 251 -19.94 -24.42 -14.78
N PRO A 252 -19.45 -23.31 -14.20
CA PRO A 252 -20.05 -22.74 -13.00
C PRO A 252 -21.55 -22.43 -13.19
N ASN A 253 -22.31 -22.56 -12.11
CA ASN A 253 -23.77 -22.41 -12.11
C ASN A 253 -24.25 -20.97 -11.82
N SER A 254 -23.40 -19.96 -11.98
CA SER A 254 -23.71 -18.54 -11.81
C SER A 254 -23.13 -17.72 -12.95
N ILE A 255 -23.73 -16.57 -13.26
CA ILE A 255 -23.25 -15.64 -14.28
C ILE A 255 -21.83 -15.15 -13.91
N SER A 256 -21.63 -14.72 -12.69
CA SER A 256 -20.31 -14.28 -12.19
C SER A 256 -19.26 -15.39 -12.26
N GLY A 257 -19.62 -16.61 -11.85
CA GLY A 257 -18.74 -17.78 -11.93
C GLY A 257 -18.30 -18.10 -13.36
N VAL A 258 -19.21 -18.02 -14.34
CA VAL A 258 -18.89 -18.25 -15.78
C VAL A 258 -18.01 -17.11 -16.32
N ILE A 259 -18.34 -15.86 -16.02
CA ILE A 259 -17.61 -14.69 -16.55
C ILE A 259 -16.19 -14.62 -16.01
N TYR A 260 -15.99 -14.90 -14.71
CA TYR A 260 -14.68 -14.85 -14.08
C TYR A 260 -13.91 -16.17 -14.14
N GLN A 261 -14.46 -17.20 -14.80
CA GLN A 261 -13.74 -18.45 -15.00
C GLN A 261 -12.44 -18.21 -15.77
N ARG A 262 -11.36 -18.77 -15.25
CA ARG A 262 -10.03 -18.57 -15.82
C ARG A 262 -9.98 -18.94 -17.31
N SER A 263 -9.40 -18.05 -18.11
CA SER A 263 -9.16 -18.24 -19.55
C SER A 263 -10.41 -18.38 -20.43
N GLN A 264 -11.59 -17.99 -19.95
CA GLN A 264 -12.80 -18.03 -20.78
C GLN A 264 -13.01 -16.74 -21.57
N PHE A 265 -12.82 -15.58 -20.93
CA PHE A 265 -12.93 -14.26 -21.55
C PHE A 265 -11.62 -13.51 -21.38
N SER A 266 -11.05 -13.04 -22.50
CA SER A 266 -9.73 -12.41 -22.49
C SER A 266 -9.74 -11.09 -21.70
N GLY A 267 -8.84 -10.99 -20.70
CA GLY A 267 -8.65 -9.78 -19.90
C GLY A 267 -9.79 -9.47 -18.91
N VAL A 268 -10.73 -10.39 -18.70
CA VAL A 268 -11.86 -10.21 -17.79
C VAL A 268 -11.53 -10.63 -16.37
N SER A 269 -10.95 -11.81 -16.18
CA SER A 269 -10.60 -12.35 -14.85
C SER A 269 -9.16 -12.04 -14.48
N ASP A 270 -8.91 -11.85 -13.17
CA ASP A 270 -7.59 -11.79 -12.57
C ASP A 270 -6.91 -13.17 -12.44
N GLY A 271 -7.64 -14.25 -12.77
CA GLY A 271 -7.21 -15.64 -12.65
C GLY A 271 -7.51 -16.28 -11.29
N ALA A 272 -8.00 -15.51 -10.31
CA ALA A 272 -8.42 -15.98 -8.98
C ALA A 272 -9.94 -16.01 -8.80
N GLY A 273 -10.71 -15.75 -9.87
CA GLY A 273 -12.18 -15.75 -9.83
C GLY A 273 -12.80 -14.38 -9.57
N SER A 274 -12.00 -13.32 -9.65
CA SER A 274 -12.43 -11.93 -9.52
C SER A 274 -12.18 -11.16 -10.82
N PRO A 275 -12.82 -9.97 -11.00
CA PRO A 275 -12.56 -9.15 -12.16
C PRO A 275 -11.11 -8.65 -12.18
N SER A 276 -10.51 -8.59 -13.37
CA SER A 276 -9.28 -7.84 -13.56
C SER A 276 -9.51 -6.35 -13.32
N ALA A 277 -8.46 -5.60 -12.92
CA ALA A 277 -8.57 -4.15 -12.71
C ALA A 277 -9.14 -3.42 -13.95
N LYS A 278 -8.80 -3.89 -15.15
CA LYS A 278 -9.28 -3.31 -16.40
C LYS A 278 -10.78 -3.57 -16.63
N PHE A 279 -11.25 -4.78 -16.34
CA PHE A 279 -12.68 -5.11 -16.46
C PHE A 279 -13.50 -4.45 -15.33
N GLN A 280 -12.95 -4.38 -14.11
CA GLN A 280 -13.57 -3.62 -13.00
C GLN A 280 -13.75 -2.14 -13.36
N SER A 281 -12.75 -1.52 -13.97
CA SER A 281 -12.86 -0.15 -14.48
C SER A 281 -13.97 -0.03 -15.53
N ARG A 282 -14.17 -1.05 -16.38
CA ARG A 282 -15.27 -1.08 -17.36
C ARG A 282 -16.63 -1.15 -16.67
N ILE A 283 -16.80 -2.02 -15.68
CA ILE A 283 -18.01 -2.11 -14.85
C ILE A 283 -18.36 -0.75 -14.25
N ASN A 284 -17.39 -0.10 -13.64
CA ASN A 284 -17.57 1.19 -12.95
C ASN A 284 -17.84 2.37 -13.88
N SER A 285 -17.52 2.25 -15.17
CA SER A 285 -17.69 3.34 -16.15
C SER A 285 -19.09 3.38 -16.80
N GLY A 286 -19.92 2.35 -16.60
CA GLY A 286 -21.21 2.21 -17.29
C GLY A 286 -21.08 1.59 -18.69
N LEU A 287 -22.19 1.16 -19.28
CA LEU A 287 -22.21 0.56 -20.61
C LEU A 287 -21.99 1.62 -21.72
N ARG A 288 -21.29 1.22 -22.79
CA ARG A 288 -21.12 2.05 -23.99
C ARG A 288 -22.37 2.09 -24.84
N SER A 289 -23.25 1.07 -24.71
CA SER A 289 -24.48 0.96 -25.47
C SER A 289 -25.59 0.34 -24.64
N GLN A 290 -26.74 0.96 -24.59
CA GLN A 290 -27.94 0.43 -23.95
C GLN A 290 -28.36 -0.93 -24.56
N GLN A 291 -28.09 -1.16 -25.84
CA GLN A 291 -28.34 -2.45 -26.49
C GLN A 291 -27.68 -3.65 -25.79
N CYS A 292 -26.59 -3.43 -25.03
CA CYS A 292 -25.98 -4.51 -24.25
C CYS A 292 -26.86 -4.93 -23.07
N MET A 293 -27.54 -3.99 -22.43
CA MET A 293 -28.54 -4.27 -21.40
C MET A 293 -29.77 -4.91 -22.00
N ASP A 294 -30.29 -4.39 -23.12
CA ASP A 294 -31.43 -4.93 -23.80
C ASP A 294 -31.21 -6.39 -24.21
N ALA A 295 -30.05 -6.72 -24.77
CA ALA A 295 -29.67 -8.08 -25.12
C ALA A 295 -29.53 -9.00 -23.88
N ALA A 296 -29.02 -8.49 -22.74
CA ALA A 296 -28.98 -9.26 -21.51
C ALA A 296 -30.39 -9.58 -20.98
N VAL A 297 -31.28 -8.59 -20.94
CA VAL A 297 -32.67 -8.72 -20.53
C VAL A 297 -33.40 -9.72 -21.42
N GLU A 298 -33.25 -9.62 -22.73
CA GLU A 298 -33.90 -10.49 -23.72
C GLU A 298 -33.43 -11.94 -23.59
N ALA A 299 -32.11 -12.16 -23.47
CA ALA A 299 -31.55 -13.50 -23.26
C ALA A 299 -32.02 -14.15 -21.95
N LEU A 300 -32.04 -13.37 -20.84
CA LEU A 300 -32.59 -13.83 -19.55
C LEU A 300 -34.09 -14.13 -19.62
N SER A 301 -34.83 -13.41 -20.44
CA SER A 301 -36.26 -13.68 -20.70
C SER A 301 -36.49 -14.93 -21.56
N GLY A 302 -35.43 -15.60 -22.00
CA GLY A 302 -35.48 -16.91 -22.64
C GLY A 302 -35.27 -16.91 -24.16
N HIS A 303 -35.04 -15.74 -24.77
CA HIS A 303 -34.75 -15.69 -26.20
C HIS A 303 -33.29 -16.15 -26.46
N ASN A 304 -33.17 -17.24 -27.21
CA ASN A 304 -31.89 -17.86 -27.55
C ASN A 304 -31.75 -18.04 -29.07
N ASN A 305 -30.81 -17.26 -29.66
CA ASN A 305 -30.57 -17.25 -31.11
C ASN A 305 -29.39 -18.14 -31.55
N ILE A 306 -28.77 -18.89 -30.60
CA ILE A 306 -27.64 -19.79 -30.90
C ILE A 306 -27.87 -21.24 -30.45
N GLY A 307 -29.05 -21.57 -29.95
CA GLY A 307 -29.32 -22.93 -29.42
C GLY A 307 -28.43 -23.26 -28.23
N GLY A 308 -27.83 -24.46 -28.19
CA GLY A 308 -27.01 -24.94 -27.05
C GLY A 308 -25.52 -24.61 -27.12
N TYR A 309 -25.06 -23.76 -28.01
CA TYR A 309 -23.65 -23.46 -28.15
C TYR A 309 -23.09 -22.71 -26.93
N THR A 310 -21.88 -23.13 -26.51
CA THR A 310 -21.21 -22.62 -25.32
C THR A 310 -19.86 -21.93 -25.63
N SER A 311 -19.50 -21.86 -26.92
CA SER A 311 -18.23 -21.27 -27.35
C SER A 311 -18.44 -20.35 -28.55
N PHE A 312 -17.61 -19.33 -28.66
CA PHE A 312 -17.52 -18.49 -29.85
C PHE A 312 -16.10 -18.07 -30.16
N ARG A 313 -15.84 -17.72 -31.40
CA ARG A 313 -14.59 -17.20 -31.91
C ARG A 313 -14.82 -16.19 -33.02
N MET A 314 -13.87 -15.27 -33.23
CA MET A 314 -13.89 -14.45 -34.43
C MET A 314 -13.75 -15.34 -35.68
N ILE A 315 -14.52 -15.09 -36.72
CA ILE A 315 -14.46 -15.83 -38.00
C ILE A 315 -13.08 -15.85 -38.59
N SER A 316 -12.35 -14.74 -38.49
CA SER A 316 -10.98 -14.57 -39.03
C SER A 316 -9.94 -15.57 -38.49
N VAL A 317 -10.19 -16.13 -37.28
CA VAL A 317 -9.28 -17.08 -36.62
C VAL A 317 -9.90 -18.46 -36.40
N ALA A 318 -11.16 -18.64 -36.81
CA ALA A 318 -11.89 -19.89 -36.63
C ALA A 318 -11.56 -20.89 -37.74
N ASN A 319 -11.23 -22.14 -37.39
CA ASN A 319 -11.19 -23.24 -38.35
C ASN A 319 -12.59 -23.87 -38.51
N ILE A 320 -13.44 -23.20 -39.28
CA ILE A 320 -14.85 -23.58 -39.48
C ILE A 320 -14.95 -24.99 -40.10
N SER A 321 -13.98 -25.38 -40.95
CA SER A 321 -14.00 -26.70 -41.59
C SER A 321 -13.89 -27.88 -40.62
N SER A 322 -13.39 -27.63 -39.40
CA SER A 322 -13.27 -28.65 -38.34
C SER A 322 -14.50 -28.71 -37.42
N MET A 323 -15.46 -27.83 -37.58
CA MET A 323 -16.66 -27.74 -36.71
C MET A 323 -17.76 -28.64 -37.27
N SER A 324 -18.34 -29.49 -36.44
CA SER A 324 -19.47 -30.37 -36.80
C SER A 324 -20.79 -29.62 -36.97
N SER A 325 -20.99 -28.56 -36.19
CA SER A 325 -22.12 -27.64 -36.29
C SER A 325 -21.75 -26.27 -35.74
N TYR A 326 -22.33 -25.22 -36.30
CA TYR A 326 -22.05 -23.83 -35.90
C TYR A 326 -23.13 -22.87 -36.43
N VAL A 327 -23.17 -21.68 -35.86
CA VAL A 327 -23.94 -20.53 -36.35
C VAL A 327 -22.98 -19.34 -36.51
N ILE A 328 -23.08 -18.61 -37.60
CA ILE A 328 -22.35 -17.37 -37.83
C ILE A 328 -23.29 -16.18 -37.61
N ILE A 329 -22.91 -15.26 -36.71
CA ILE A 329 -23.61 -14.01 -36.46
C ILE A 329 -22.58 -12.90 -36.38
N GLY A 330 -22.67 -11.92 -37.29
CA GLY A 330 -21.70 -10.85 -37.37
C GLY A 330 -20.30 -11.37 -37.64
N ASN A 331 -19.30 -10.95 -36.84
CA ASN A 331 -17.93 -11.40 -36.97
C ASN A 331 -17.60 -12.66 -36.15
N HIS A 332 -18.55 -13.30 -35.54
CA HIS A 332 -18.36 -14.46 -34.67
C HIS A 332 -18.98 -15.74 -35.23
N VAL A 333 -18.32 -16.87 -34.98
CA VAL A 333 -18.86 -18.20 -35.15
C VAL A 333 -19.12 -18.83 -33.78
N PHE A 334 -20.31 -19.28 -33.53
CA PHE A 334 -20.77 -19.93 -32.31
C PHE A 334 -20.85 -21.43 -32.53
N HIS A 335 -20.31 -22.25 -31.59
CA HIS A 335 -20.18 -23.71 -31.74
C HIS A 335 -20.19 -24.45 -30.40
#